data_f15b531d4922dbace9c500ff4d18ed2d
#
_entry.id   f15b531d4922dbace9c500ff4d18ed2d
#
_cell.length_a   1.000
_cell.length_b   1.000
_cell.length_c   1.000
_cell.angle_alpha   90.00
_cell.angle_beta   90.00
_cell.angle_gamma   90.00
#
_symmetry.space_group_name_H-M   'P 1'
#
loop_
_entity.id
_entity.type
_entity.pdbx_description
1 polymer ?
#
loop_
_entity_poly.entity_id
_entity_poly.type
_entity_poly.pdbx_seq_one_letter_code
_entity_poly.pdbx_strand_id
1 'polypeptide(L)'
;MDNIKTGALIRERRKEKGLTQRELAERLHVTDRAVSKWERGLCAPDIALLEPLSEALDLSVLELISGERVRTEEPEAKAEAAARSAIAYSRAELMRKLRTLRLRHVALAAAALAALALIVFAALWRSGLPFILDRS
;
A
#
# COMPACT_ATOMS: atom_id res chain seq x y z
N MET A 1 -0.37 22.10 24.98
CA MET A 1 0.96 21.62 24.58
C MET A 1 1.47 20.68 25.66
N ASP A 2 1.80 19.47 25.33
CA ASP A 2 2.40 18.49 26.24
C ASP A 2 3.93 18.63 26.17
N ASN A 3 4.53 19.22 27.21
CA ASN A 3 5.97 19.51 27.21
C ASN A 3 6.84 18.25 27.08
N ILE A 4 6.37 17.11 27.61
CA ILE A 4 7.12 15.84 27.55
C ILE A 4 7.13 15.30 26.12
N LYS A 5 5.98 15.26 25.48
CA LYS A 5 5.86 14.80 24.08
C LYS A 5 6.61 15.73 23.13
N THR A 6 6.39 17.03 23.26
CA THR A 6 7.10 18.05 22.46
C THR A 6 8.61 17.95 22.64
N GLY A 7 9.08 17.82 23.87
CA GLY A 7 10.51 17.68 24.16
C GLY A 7 11.12 16.42 23.59
N ALA A 8 10.41 15.30 23.64
CA ALA A 8 10.82 14.04 23.02
C ALA A 8 10.94 14.19 21.50
N LEU A 9 9.95 14.83 20.85
CA LEU A 9 9.94 15.08 19.40
C LEU A 9 11.11 15.99 18.98
N ILE A 10 11.36 17.07 19.71
CA ILE A 10 12.50 17.97 19.46
C ILE A 10 13.81 17.18 19.52
N ARG A 11 14.00 16.34 20.54
CA ARG A 11 15.20 15.54 20.72
C ARG A 11 15.39 14.53 19.60
N GLU A 12 14.33 13.85 19.18
CA GLU A 12 14.34 12.87 18.10
C GLU A 12 14.77 13.53 16.80
N ARG A 13 14.09 14.61 16.39
CA ARG A 13 14.38 15.33 15.14
C ARG A 13 15.76 15.95 15.11
N ARG A 14 16.20 16.53 16.22
CA ARG A 14 17.56 17.05 16.34
C ARG A 14 18.61 15.95 16.08
N LYS A 15 18.41 14.77 16.67
CA LYS A 15 19.31 13.62 16.48
C LYS A 15 19.26 13.07 15.05
N GLU A 16 18.10 12.98 14.43
CA GLU A 16 17.96 12.58 13.03
C GLU A 16 18.72 13.51 12.09
N LYS A 17 18.76 14.80 12.41
CA LYS A 17 19.54 15.79 11.66
C LYS A 17 21.04 15.82 12.06
N GLY A 18 21.46 14.96 12.94
CA GLY A 18 22.86 14.91 13.40
C GLY A 18 23.32 16.11 14.23
N LEU A 19 22.39 16.92 14.74
CA LEU A 19 22.70 18.15 15.48
C LEU A 19 22.95 17.86 16.96
N THR A 20 23.90 18.57 17.56
CA THR A 20 24.06 18.67 19.01
C THR A 20 23.06 19.66 19.61
N GLN A 21 22.81 19.60 20.93
CA GLN A 21 21.98 20.60 21.61
C GLN A 21 22.53 22.01 21.43
N ARG A 22 23.86 22.14 21.42
CA ARG A 22 24.56 23.42 21.24
C ARG A 22 24.34 23.99 19.85
N GLU A 23 24.50 23.17 18.79
CA GLU A 23 24.29 23.60 17.40
C GLU A 23 22.84 24.02 17.13
N LEU A 24 21.86 23.32 17.74
CA LEU A 24 20.46 23.72 17.65
C LEU A 24 20.24 25.06 18.39
N ALA A 25 20.86 25.22 19.57
CA ALA A 25 20.77 26.46 20.36
C ALA A 25 21.37 27.65 19.62
N GLU A 26 22.52 27.47 18.96
CA GLU A 26 23.17 28.52 18.16
C GLU A 26 22.29 28.97 16.98
N ARG A 27 21.63 28.03 16.29
CA ARG A 27 20.68 28.36 15.21
C ARG A 27 19.46 29.14 15.65
N LEU A 28 19.02 28.89 16.87
CA LEU A 28 17.84 29.55 17.47
C LEU A 28 18.18 30.79 18.32
N HIS A 29 19.47 31.13 18.40
CA HIS A 29 19.97 32.24 19.26
C HIS A 29 19.55 32.11 20.74
N VAL A 30 19.56 30.86 21.25
CA VAL A 30 19.24 30.53 22.64
C VAL A 30 20.42 29.81 23.31
N THR A 31 20.29 29.48 24.58
CA THR A 31 21.31 28.73 25.30
C THR A 31 21.09 27.21 25.12
N ASP A 32 22.15 26.42 25.13
CA ASP A 32 22.13 24.98 25.16
C ASP A 32 21.30 24.39 26.32
N ARG A 33 21.33 25.10 27.46
CA ARG A 33 20.50 24.79 28.63
C ARG A 33 19.01 24.92 28.34
N ALA A 34 18.60 25.90 27.52
CA ALA A 34 17.20 26.04 27.12
C ALA A 34 16.74 24.83 26.29
N VAL A 35 17.52 24.46 25.28
CA VAL A 35 17.25 23.26 24.47
C VAL A 35 17.21 22.00 25.34
N SER A 36 18.17 21.86 26.28
CA SER A 36 18.18 20.74 27.22
C SER A 36 16.94 20.66 28.10
N LYS A 37 16.42 21.81 28.56
CA LYS A 37 15.18 21.88 29.35
C LYS A 37 13.96 21.47 28.51
N TRP A 38 13.88 21.92 27.27
CA TRP A 38 12.80 21.53 26.34
C TRP A 38 12.80 20.05 26.10
N GLU A 39 13.96 19.45 25.74
CA GLU A 39 14.09 18.03 25.48
C GLU A 39 13.78 17.11 26.66
N ARG A 40 13.90 17.63 27.88
CA ARG A 40 13.51 16.94 29.13
C ARG A 40 12.06 17.20 29.53
N GLY A 41 11.33 18.02 28.78
CA GLY A 41 9.95 18.38 29.10
C GLY A 41 9.78 19.30 30.31
N LEU A 42 10.85 19.94 30.78
CA LEU A 42 10.81 20.82 31.96
C LEU A 42 10.14 22.18 31.69
N CYS A 43 10.19 22.63 30.46
CA CYS A 43 9.46 23.80 29.98
C CYS A 43 9.25 23.69 28.47
N ALA A 44 8.25 24.43 27.98
CA ALA A 44 8.02 24.58 26.55
C ALA A 44 8.97 25.63 25.95
N PRO A 45 9.26 25.56 24.64
CA PRO A 45 9.80 26.70 23.91
C PRO A 45 8.83 27.87 23.94
N ASP A 46 9.37 29.09 23.87
CA ASP A 46 8.55 30.30 23.69
C ASP A 46 7.82 30.25 22.35
N ILE A 47 6.62 30.84 22.29
CA ILE A 47 5.82 30.91 21.07
C ILE A 47 6.60 31.54 19.92
N ALA A 48 7.38 32.59 20.21
CA ALA A 48 8.23 33.27 19.23
C ALA A 48 9.33 32.34 18.63
N LEU A 49 9.67 31.27 19.33
CA LEU A 49 10.68 30.31 18.88
C LEU A 49 10.09 29.11 18.13
N LEU A 50 8.76 28.94 18.08
CA LEU A 50 8.13 27.81 17.43
C LEU A 50 8.39 27.79 15.92
N GLU A 51 8.34 28.93 15.27
CA GLU A 51 8.60 29.04 13.83
C GLU A 51 10.08 28.76 13.49
N PRO A 52 11.08 29.44 14.11
CA PRO A 52 12.48 29.09 13.86
C PRO A 52 12.83 27.65 14.22
N LEU A 53 12.19 27.09 15.27
CA LEU A 53 12.40 25.71 15.69
C LEU A 53 11.80 24.72 14.66
N SER A 54 10.64 25.05 14.09
CA SER A 54 10.01 24.25 13.02
C SER A 54 10.89 24.17 11.78
N GLU A 55 11.46 25.29 11.36
CA GLU A 55 12.40 25.36 10.25
C GLU A 55 13.70 24.59 10.53
N ALA A 56 14.29 24.80 11.71
CA ALA A 56 15.54 24.15 12.10
C ALA A 56 15.41 22.62 12.16
N LEU A 57 14.25 22.11 12.56
CA LEU A 57 13.98 20.69 12.76
C LEU A 57 13.18 20.03 11.62
N ASP A 58 12.71 20.83 10.63
CA ASP A 58 11.88 20.31 9.53
C ASP A 58 10.59 19.67 10.06
N LEU A 59 9.93 20.39 10.95
CA LEU A 59 8.67 20.05 11.57
C LEU A 59 7.67 21.17 11.29
N SER A 60 6.39 20.84 11.26
CA SER A 60 5.35 21.87 11.31
C SER A 60 5.19 22.41 12.74
N VAL A 61 4.76 23.66 12.87
CA VAL A 61 4.41 24.25 14.17
C VAL A 61 3.32 23.41 14.87
N LEU A 62 2.40 22.81 14.10
CA LEU A 62 1.35 21.97 14.65
C LEU A 62 1.92 20.69 15.29
N GLU A 63 2.92 20.06 14.67
CA GLU A 63 3.62 18.89 15.23
C GLU A 63 4.35 19.25 16.53
N LEU A 64 4.99 20.43 16.58
CA LEU A 64 5.63 20.92 17.80
C LEU A 64 4.61 21.14 18.92
N ILE A 65 3.43 21.69 18.63
CA ILE A 65 2.37 21.93 19.62
C ILE A 65 1.71 20.63 20.09
N SER A 66 1.44 19.69 19.16
CA SER A 66 0.84 18.40 19.48
C SER A 66 1.84 17.44 20.15
N GLY A 67 3.14 17.64 19.91
CA GLY A 67 4.19 16.73 20.35
C GLY A 67 4.16 15.39 19.61
N GLU A 68 3.43 15.32 18.52
CA GLU A 68 3.27 14.11 17.70
C GLU A 68 3.57 14.45 16.25
N ARG A 69 4.35 13.60 15.62
CA ARG A 69 4.61 13.72 14.19
C ARG A 69 3.34 13.40 13.42
N VAL A 70 2.84 14.37 12.69
CA VAL A 70 1.84 14.07 11.67
C VAL A 70 2.60 13.31 10.57
N ARG A 71 2.50 11.99 10.58
CA ARG A 71 2.87 11.21 9.40
C ARG A 71 1.96 11.71 8.28
N THR A 72 2.44 12.65 7.54
CA THR A 72 1.95 12.83 6.18
C THR A 72 2.38 11.55 5.51
N GLU A 73 1.50 10.53 5.52
CA GLU A 73 1.65 9.41 4.62
C GLU A 73 1.77 10.08 3.26
N GLU A 74 2.96 10.00 2.70
CA GLU A 74 3.28 10.72 1.48
C GLU A 74 2.15 10.49 0.49
N PRO A 75 1.55 11.54 -0.10
CA PRO A 75 0.48 11.38 -1.08
C PRO A 75 0.90 10.43 -2.20
N GLU A 76 2.19 10.31 -2.45
CA GLU A 76 2.80 9.35 -3.37
C GLU A 76 2.62 7.90 -2.93
N ALA A 77 2.80 7.56 -1.63
CA ALA A 77 2.59 6.20 -1.15
C ALA A 77 1.12 5.78 -1.21
N LYS A 78 0.20 6.71 -0.92
CA LYS A 78 -1.26 6.47 -1.10
C LYS A 78 -1.64 6.35 -2.57
N ALA A 79 -1.10 7.21 -3.42
CA ALA A 79 -1.33 7.16 -4.85
C ALA A 79 -0.77 5.87 -5.47
N GLU A 80 0.41 5.44 -5.06
CA GLU A 80 1.01 4.19 -5.51
C GLU A 80 0.25 2.96 -5.02
N ALA A 81 -0.20 2.94 -3.76
CA ALA A 81 -1.03 1.87 -3.23
C ALA A 81 -2.40 1.80 -3.94
N ALA A 82 -3.03 2.95 -4.21
CA ALA A 82 -4.27 3.03 -4.97
C ALA A 82 -4.07 2.57 -6.43
N ALA A 83 -2.98 2.96 -7.08
CA ALA A 83 -2.65 2.52 -8.43
C ALA A 83 -2.39 1.01 -8.49
N ARG A 84 -1.66 0.44 -7.54
CA ARG A 84 -1.43 -1.01 -7.45
C ARG A 84 -2.73 -1.79 -7.25
N SER A 85 -3.63 -1.31 -6.40
CA SER A 85 -4.93 -1.94 -6.16
C SER A 85 -5.84 -1.87 -7.39
N ALA A 86 -5.86 -0.75 -8.12
CA ALA A 86 -6.61 -0.61 -9.36
C ALA A 86 -6.10 -1.53 -10.46
N ILE A 87 -4.77 -1.68 -10.61
CA ILE A 87 -4.14 -2.61 -11.56
C ILE A 87 -4.47 -4.07 -11.20
N ALA A 88 -4.41 -4.43 -9.91
CA ALA A 88 -4.74 -5.77 -9.45
C ALA A 88 -6.22 -6.11 -9.72
N TYR A 89 -7.14 -5.17 -9.47
CA TYR A 89 -8.55 -5.33 -9.78
C TYR A 89 -8.81 -5.52 -11.28
N SER A 90 -8.20 -4.69 -12.11
CA SER A 90 -8.31 -4.77 -13.57
C SER A 90 -7.79 -6.12 -14.12
N ARG A 91 -6.67 -6.60 -13.60
CA ARG A 91 -6.12 -7.93 -13.97
C ARG A 91 -7.05 -9.07 -13.55
N ALA A 92 -7.62 -9.02 -12.35
CA ALA A 92 -8.55 -10.04 -11.86
C ALA A 92 -9.81 -10.11 -12.71
N GLU A 93 -10.36 -8.96 -13.10
CA GLU A 93 -11.52 -8.85 -13.99
C GLU A 93 -11.22 -9.45 -15.38
N LEU A 94 -10.08 -9.11 -15.96
CA LEU A 94 -9.64 -9.63 -17.26
C LEU A 94 -9.46 -11.16 -17.22
N MET A 95 -8.86 -11.68 -16.16
CA MET A 95 -8.68 -13.13 -15.98
C MET A 95 -10.01 -13.87 -15.82
N ARG A 96 -11.01 -13.26 -15.15
CA ARG A 96 -12.36 -13.83 -15.07
C ARG A 96 -13.00 -13.93 -16.45
N LYS A 97 -12.94 -12.84 -17.25
CA LYS A 97 -13.49 -12.82 -18.63
C LYS A 97 -12.81 -13.85 -19.53
N LEU A 98 -11.50 -13.98 -19.45
CA LEU A 98 -10.76 -14.99 -20.21
C LEU A 98 -11.11 -16.42 -19.80
N ARG A 99 -11.33 -16.68 -18.50
CA ARG A 99 -11.77 -18.00 -18.02
C ARG A 99 -13.15 -18.37 -18.56
N THR A 100 -14.11 -17.45 -18.53
CA THR A 100 -15.46 -17.71 -19.04
C THR A 100 -15.45 -17.97 -20.54
N LEU A 101 -14.64 -17.24 -21.30
CA LEU A 101 -14.48 -17.48 -22.73
C LEU A 101 -13.87 -18.87 -23.03
N ARG A 102 -12.81 -19.26 -22.32
CA ARG A 102 -12.19 -20.59 -22.46
C ARG A 102 -13.18 -21.71 -22.14
N LEU A 103 -13.94 -21.58 -21.05
CA LEU A 103 -14.97 -22.58 -20.68
C LEU A 103 -16.05 -22.69 -21.74
N ARG A 104 -16.49 -21.60 -22.34
CA ARG A 104 -17.47 -21.61 -23.44
C ARG A 104 -16.92 -22.31 -24.69
N HIS A 105 -15.66 -22.09 -25.08
CA HIS A 105 -15.05 -22.76 -26.21
C HIS A 105 -14.87 -24.26 -25.95
N VAL A 106 -14.45 -24.65 -24.75
CA VAL A 106 -14.33 -26.07 -24.37
C VAL A 106 -15.69 -26.73 -24.38
N ALA A 107 -16.74 -26.11 -23.87
CA ALA A 107 -18.10 -26.64 -23.89
C ALA A 107 -18.63 -26.81 -25.32
N LEU A 108 -18.40 -25.83 -26.21
CA LEU A 108 -18.78 -25.92 -27.63
C LEU A 108 -18.02 -27.02 -28.36
N ALA A 109 -16.73 -27.18 -28.12
CA ALA A 109 -15.93 -28.26 -28.71
C ALA A 109 -16.41 -29.62 -28.23
N ALA A 110 -16.72 -29.80 -26.94
CA ALA A 110 -17.28 -31.03 -26.41
C ALA A 110 -18.65 -31.38 -27.01
N ALA A 111 -19.53 -30.36 -27.17
CA ALA A 111 -20.82 -30.51 -27.79
C ALA A 111 -20.70 -30.93 -29.29
N ALA A 112 -19.77 -30.33 -30.02
CA ALA A 112 -19.50 -30.68 -31.42
C ALA A 112 -18.99 -32.11 -31.54
N LEU A 113 -18.08 -32.55 -30.68
CA LEU A 113 -17.59 -33.94 -30.67
C LEU A 113 -18.70 -34.93 -30.32
N ALA A 114 -19.57 -34.61 -29.36
CA ALA A 114 -20.71 -35.45 -29.03
C ALA A 114 -21.70 -35.56 -30.20
N ALA A 115 -22.00 -34.47 -30.90
CA ALA A 115 -22.84 -34.45 -32.08
C ALA A 115 -22.25 -35.32 -33.22
N LEU A 116 -20.93 -35.18 -33.46
CA LEU A 116 -20.22 -35.97 -34.43
C LEU A 116 -20.30 -37.48 -34.11
N ALA A 117 -20.08 -37.85 -32.85
CA ALA A 117 -20.17 -39.24 -32.38
C ALA A 117 -21.60 -39.81 -32.59
N LEU A 118 -22.64 -39.00 -32.31
CA LEU A 118 -24.02 -39.42 -32.58
C LEU A 118 -24.31 -39.64 -34.08
N ILE A 119 -23.80 -38.76 -34.94
CA ILE A 119 -23.95 -38.89 -36.39
C ILE A 119 -23.25 -40.17 -36.89
N VAL A 120 -22.02 -40.41 -36.45
CA VAL A 120 -21.28 -41.62 -36.80
C VAL A 120 -22.00 -42.87 -36.30
N PHE A 121 -22.49 -42.88 -35.06
CA PHE A 121 -23.25 -43.96 -34.49
C PHE A 121 -24.53 -44.23 -35.29
N ALA A 122 -25.29 -43.19 -35.63
CA ALA A 122 -26.48 -43.31 -36.44
C ALA A 122 -26.20 -43.85 -37.88
N ALA A 123 -25.10 -43.42 -38.49
CA ALA A 123 -24.66 -43.87 -39.77
C ALA A 123 -24.29 -45.39 -39.77
N LEU A 124 -23.57 -45.83 -38.76
CA LEU A 124 -23.20 -47.21 -38.54
C LEU A 124 -24.44 -48.08 -38.29
N TRP A 125 -25.38 -47.61 -37.50
CA TRP A 125 -26.65 -48.26 -37.24
C TRP A 125 -27.48 -48.44 -38.53
N ARG A 126 -27.52 -47.43 -39.37
CA ARG A 126 -28.25 -47.42 -40.63
C ARG A 126 -27.60 -48.26 -41.68
N SER A 127 -26.28 -48.45 -41.68
CA SER A 127 -25.55 -49.29 -42.65
C SER A 127 -25.64 -50.80 -42.38
N GLY A 128 -26.35 -51.21 -41.32
CA GLY A 128 -26.65 -52.60 -41.05
C GLY A 128 -25.42 -53.47 -40.73
N LEU A 129 -24.31 -52.84 -40.26
CA LEU A 129 -23.17 -53.60 -39.73
C LEU A 129 -23.58 -54.23 -38.39
N PRO A 130 -23.81 -55.56 -38.33
CA PRO A 130 -24.15 -56.21 -37.09
C PRO A 130 -22.93 -56.09 -36.17
N PHE A 131 -23.18 -55.65 -34.95
CA PHE A 131 -22.25 -55.80 -33.88
C PHE A 131 -22.06 -57.26 -33.58
N ILE A 132 -21.09 -57.87 -34.29
CA ILE A 132 -20.71 -59.25 -34.04
C ILE A 132 -19.88 -59.24 -32.74
N LEU A 133 -20.54 -59.39 -31.62
CA LEU A 133 -19.95 -60.00 -30.45
C LEU A 133 -19.96 -61.49 -30.69
N ASP A 134 -18.91 -61.99 -31.36
CA ASP A 134 -18.70 -63.42 -31.42
C ASP A 134 -18.29 -63.96 -30.06
N ARG A 135 -19.09 -64.89 -29.58
CA ARG A 135 -18.79 -65.72 -28.43
C ARG A 135 -17.82 -66.83 -28.89
N SER A 136 -16.71 -66.91 -28.21
CA SER A 136 -16.04 -68.19 -27.98
C SER A 136 -15.33 -68.16 -26.65
#